data_4bb07645f0524315e9b009290d302a52
#
_entry.id   4bb07645f0524315e9b009290d302a52
#
_cell.length_a   1.000
_cell.length_b   1.000
_cell.length_c   1.000
_cell.angle_alpha   90.00
_cell.angle_beta   90.00
_cell.angle_gamma   90.00
#
_symmetry.space_group_name_H-M   'P 1'
#
loop_
_entity.id
_entity.type
_entity.pdbx_description
1 polymer ?
#
loop_
_entity_poly.entity_id
_entity_poly.type
_entity_poly.pdbx_seq_one_letter_code
_entity_poly.pdbx_strand_id
1 'polypeptide(L)'
;MTARQLRAQLREALFLSSLCTGALVMACAGLILLLTGGSLRPLLERRDYTAVVEFNWDLSLPESREEIYKTDSGPSFHGDGERYHVLQYAVGSGIESALFWQAPPVDADETEAMGSLMDHLDVPDRLRPDLESCRWHTATDPSDSRNHLYLLFDPSTLELYILESFF
;
A
#
# COMPACT_ATOMS: atom_id res chain seq x y z
N MET A 1 -54.93 2.94 -28.60
CA MET A 1 -53.84 2.13 -28.01
C MET A 1 -54.30 1.72 -26.61
N THR A 2 -54.37 0.43 -26.34
CA THR A 2 -54.87 -0.05 -25.04
C THR A 2 -53.75 0.01 -23.97
N ALA A 3 -54.11 0.13 -22.70
CA ALA A 3 -53.11 0.13 -21.58
C ALA A 3 -52.24 -1.09 -21.56
N ARG A 4 -52.70 -2.22 -22.10
CA ARG A 4 -51.89 -3.47 -22.28
C ARG A 4 -50.79 -3.29 -23.33
N GLN A 5 -51.05 -2.66 -24.44
CA GLN A 5 -50.09 -2.41 -25.52
C GLN A 5 -48.98 -1.43 -25.03
N LEU A 6 -49.36 -0.40 -24.28
CA LEU A 6 -48.40 0.54 -23.73
C LEU A 6 -47.43 -0.12 -22.73
N ARG A 7 -47.94 -1.00 -21.85
CA ARG A 7 -47.10 -1.75 -20.90
C ARG A 7 -46.18 -2.73 -21.57
N ALA A 8 -46.60 -3.38 -22.69
CA ALA A 8 -45.71 -4.28 -23.45
C ALA A 8 -44.56 -3.49 -24.08
N GLN A 9 -44.87 -2.35 -24.75
CA GLN A 9 -43.83 -1.50 -25.36
C GLN A 9 -42.85 -0.93 -24.33
N LEU A 10 -43.34 -0.53 -23.14
CA LEU A 10 -42.47 -0.07 -22.06
C LEU A 10 -41.51 -1.17 -21.56
N ARG A 11 -41.98 -2.43 -21.43
CA ARG A 11 -41.15 -3.56 -21.05
C ARG A 11 -40.08 -3.88 -22.09
N GLU A 12 -40.43 -3.87 -23.37
CA GLU A 12 -39.48 -4.05 -24.46
C GLU A 12 -38.42 -2.94 -24.52
N ALA A 13 -38.82 -1.70 -24.35
CA ALA A 13 -37.92 -0.55 -24.31
C ALA A 13 -36.95 -0.63 -23.13
N LEU A 14 -37.43 -1.00 -21.94
CA LEU A 14 -36.58 -1.20 -20.74
C LEU A 14 -35.61 -2.39 -20.91
N PHE A 15 -36.07 -3.48 -21.54
CA PHE A 15 -35.23 -4.64 -21.78
C PHE A 15 -34.12 -4.32 -22.81
N LEU A 16 -34.45 -3.63 -23.90
CA LEU A 16 -33.48 -3.18 -24.90
C LEU A 16 -32.47 -2.19 -24.32
N SER A 17 -32.93 -1.25 -23.49
CA SER A 17 -32.06 -0.30 -22.77
C SER A 17 -31.07 -1.02 -21.85
N SER A 18 -31.53 -2.01 -21.10
CA SER A 18 -30.69 -2.82 -20.22
C SER A 18 -29.63 -3.63 -21.00
N LEU A 19 -30.04 -4.21 -22.15
CA LEU A 19 -29.12 -4.94 -23.04
C LEU A 19 -28.04 -4.03 -23.64
N CYS A 20 -28.42 -2.82 -24.10
CA CYS A 20 -27.47 -1.85 -24.63
C CYS A 20 -26.48 -1.37 -23.58
N THR A 21 -26.95 -1.13 -22.33
CA THR A 21 -26.07 -0.74 -21.23
C THR A 21 -25.10 -1.84 -20.87
N GLY A 22 -25.56 -3.08 -20.81
CA GLY A 22 -24.70 -4.26 -20.56
C GLY A 22 -23.64 -4.45 -21.65
N ALA A 23 -24.03 -4.31 -22.92
CA ALA A 23 -23.09 -4.42 -24.05
C ALA A 23 -22.04 -3.29 -24.05
N LEU A 24 -22.40 -2.07 -23.67
CA LEU A 24 -21.49 -0.94 -23.56
C LEU A 24 -20.46 -1.18 -22.44
N VAL A 25 -20.89 -1.65 -21.27
CA VAL A 25 -20.00 -1.97 -20.14
C VAL A 25 -18.99 -3.07 -20.52
N MET A 26 -19.46 -4.12 -21.21
CA MET A 26 -18.58 -5.20 -21.68
C MET A 26 -17.61 -4.73 -22.76
N ALA A 27 -18.04 -3.85 -23.66
CA ALA A 27 -17.16 -3.25 -24.67
C ALA A 27 -16.08 -2.36 -24.05
N CYS A 28 -16.44 -1.53 -23.07
CA CYS A 28 -15.49 -0.72 -22.33
C CYS A 28 -14.49 -1.57 -21.53
N ALA A 29 -14.93 -2.62 -20.87
CA ALA A 29 -14.07 -3.55 -20.15
C ALA A 29 -13.11 -4.29 -21.12
N GLY A 30 -13.63 -4.72 -22.29
CA GLY A 30 -12.82 -5.35 -23.34
C GLY A 30 -11.78 -4.40 -23.94
N LEU A 31 -12.13 -3.12 -24.12
CA LEU A 31 -11.21 -2.11 -24.61
C LEU A 31 -10.10 -1.80 -23.58
N ILE A 32 -10.45 -1.71 -22.30
CA ILE A 32 -9.46 -1.56 -21.22
C ILE A 32 -8.51 -2.76 -21.20
N LEU A 33 -9.02 -3.99 -21.30
CA LEU A 33 -8.20 -5.20 -21.38
C LEU A 33 -7.26 -5.21 -22.59
N LEU A 34 -7.73 -4.74 -23.74
CA LEU A 34 -6.91 -4.63 -24.96
C LEU A 34 -5.83 -3.56 -24.83
N LEU A 35 -6.15 -2.39 -24.25
CA LEU A 35 -5.22 -1.30 -24.08
C LEU A 35 -4.15 -1.60 -23.01
N THR A 36 -4.47 -2.45 -22.02
CA THR A 36 -3.55 -2.89 -20.97
C THR A 36 -2.79 -4.18 -21.31
N GLY A 37 -2.82 -4.61 -22.57
CA GLY A 37 -2.17 -5.86 -22.99
C GLY A 37 -2.75 -7.11 -22.35
N GLY A 38 -4.03 -7.07 -22.01
CA GLY A 38 -4.75 -8.20 -21.38
C GLY A 38 -4.48 -8.40 -19.89
N SER A 39 -3.72 -7.49 -19.27
CA SER A 39 -3.44 -7.54 -17.82
C SER A 39 -4.06 -6.36 -17.11
N LEU A 40 -4.98 -6.63 -16.20
CA LEU A 40 -5.44 -5.65 -15.21
C LEU A 40 -4.43 -5.50 -14.04
N ARG A 41 -3.39 -6.36 -14.01
CA ARG A 41 -2.31 -6.32 -13.02
C ARG A 41 -1.70 -4.92 -12.86
N PRO A 42 -1.32 -4.18 -13.95
CA PRO A 42 -0.74 -2.85 -13.77
C PRO A 42 -1.65 -1.83 -13.09
N LEU A 43 -2.97 -2.03 -13.13
CA LEU A 43 -3.95 -1.15 -12.47
C LEU A 43 -4.20 -1.55 -11.01
N LEU A 44 -3.92 -2.82 -10.65
CA LEU A 44 -4.11 -3.36 -9.31
C LEU A 44 -2.79 -3.44 -8.52
N GLU A 45 -1.65 -3.65 -9.22
CA GLU A 45 -0.31 -3.77 -8.63
C GLU A 45 0.37 -2.42 -8.39
N ARG A 46 -0.21 -1.30 -8.90
CA ARG A 46 0.33 0.06 -8.74
C ARG A 46 -0.16 0.78 -7.49
N ARG A 47 -0.59 0.07 -6.48
CA ARG A 47 -0.70 0.68 -5.16
C ARG A 47 0.64 0.48 -4.48
N ASP A 48 1.50 1.47 -4.63
CA ASP A 48 2.69 1.64 -3.81
C ASP A 48 2.31 1.43 -2.33
N TYR A 49 3.14 0.74 -1.60
CA TYR A 49 2.90 0.46 -0.18
C TYR A 49 2.73 1.74 0.65
N THR A 50 3.21 2.88 0.15
CA THR A 50 2.98 4.20 0.74
C THR A 50 1.49 4.52 0.91
N ALA A 51 0.62 4.07 0.00
CA ALA A 51 -0.83 4.23 0.14
C ALA A 51 -1.43 3.37 1.28
N VAL A 52 -0.79 2.25 1.61
CA VAL A 52 -1.18 1.42 2.77
C VAL A 52 -0.76 2.11 4.06
N VAL A 53 0.45 2.68 4.10
CA VAL A 53 0.92 3.48 5.25
C VAL A 53 0.01 4.69 5.46
N GLU A 54 -0.36 5.42 4.41
CA GLU A 54 -1.30 6.55 4.51
C GLU A 54 -2.65 6.09 5.08
N PHE A 55 -3.19 4.99 4.60
CA PHE A 55 -4.47 4.46 5.07
C PHE A 55 -4.44 4.00 6.53
N ASN A 56 -3.36 3.30 6.95
CA ASN A 56 -3.25 2.73 8.29
C ASN A 56 -2.83 3.75 9.35
N TRP A 57 -1.98 4.72 8.98
CA TRP A 57 -1.26 5.59 9.93
C TRP A 57 -1.52 7.09 9.73
N ASP A 58 -2.34 7.46 8.74
CA ASP A 58 -2.60 8.87 8.37
C ASP A 58 -1.29 9.64 8.06
N LEU A 59 -0.29 8.95 7.51
CA LEU A 59 1.01 9.49 7.14
C LEU A 59 1.17 9.50 5.63
N SER A 60 1.25 10.70 5.05
CA SER A 60 1.42 10.86 3.60
C SER A 60 2.90 10.79 3.22
N LEU A 61 3.26 9.76 2.48
CA LEU A 61 4.58 9.55 1.90
C LEU A 61 4.53 9.80 0.39
N PRO A 62 5.59 10.36 -0.23
CA PRO A 62 5.66 10.45 -1.69
C PRO A 62 5.70 9.04 -2.31
N GLU A 63 5.24 8.93 -3.55
CA GLU A 63 5.29 7.67 -4.32
C GLU A 63 6.73 7.18 -4.46
N SER A 64 6.98 5.91 -4.16
CA SER A 64 8.29 5.28 -4.34
C SER A 64 8.54 4.97 -5.82
N ARG A 65 9.81 4.78 -6.17
CA ARG A 65 10.20 4.33 -7.50
C ARG A 65 9.97 2.83 -7.67
N GLU A 66 10.28 2.06 -6.63
CA GLU A 66 10.30 0.60 -6.66
C GLU A 66 10.20 0.02 -5.25
N GLU A 67 9.50 -1.09 -5.08
CA GLU A 67 9.56 -1.93 -3.88
C GLU A 67 10.66 -2.98 -4.08
N ILE A 68 11.76 -2.84 -3.33
CA ILE A 68 12.94 -3.72 -3.44
C ILE A 68 12.68 -5.05 -2.75
N TYR A 69 12.01 -5.01 -1.59
CA TYR A 69 11.78 -6.18 -0.76
C TYR A 69 10.51 -6.05 0.06
N LYS A 70 9.89 -7.17 0.33
CA LYS A 70 8.82 -7.29 1.32
C LYS A 70 8.76 -8.67 1.93
N THR A 71 8.33 -8.71 3.18
CA THR A 71 7.94 -9.92 3.90
C THR A 71 6.88 -9.60 4.93
N ASP A 72 6.09 -10.58 5.33
CA ASP A 72 5.08 -10.47 6.38
C ASP A 72 4.99 -11.77 7.18
N SER A 73 4.39 -11.71 8.36
CA SER A 73 4.20 -12.89 9.23
C SER A 73 3.10 -13.85 8.74
N GLY A 74 2.52 -13.57 7.57
CA GLY A 74 1.44 -14.35 6.98
C GLY A 74 0.04 -13.93 7.45
N PRO A 75 -1.02 -14.54 6.90
CA PRO A 75 -2.39 -14.18 7.20
C PRO A 75 -2.77 -14.56 8.64
N SER A 76 -3.23 -13.58 9.40
CA SER A 76 -3.82 -13.76 10.73
C SER A 76 -5.33 -13.67 10.68
N PHE A 77 -6.03 -14.38 11.58
CA PHE A 77 -7.51 -14.38 11.64
C PHE A 77 -8.08 -13.02 12.08
N HIS A 78 -7.33 -12.25 12.86
CA HIS A 78 -7.75 -10.94 13.39
C HIS A 78 -7.15 -9.74 12.66
N GLY A 79 -6.33 -9.95 11.64
CA GLY A 79 -5.59 -8.88 10.96
C GLY A 79 -4.29 -8.50 11.66
N ASP A 80 -3.98 -9.17 12.78
CA ASP A 80 -2.71 -9.04 13.49
C ASP A 80 -1.57 -9.49 12.57
N GLY A 81 -0.38 -9.00 12.81
CA GLY A 81 0.79 -9.45 12.08
C GLY A 81 1.85 -8.38 11.95
N GLU A 82 2.98 -8.81 11.49
CA GLU A 82 4.14 -7.96 11.26
C GLU A 82 4.43 -7.87 9.77
N ARG A 83 4.91 -6.71 9.34
CA ARG A 83 5.24 -6.45 7.94
C ARG A 83 6.53 -5.68 7.83
N TYR A 84 7.28 -6.00 6.80
CA TYR A 84 8.52 -5.32 6.47
C TYR A 84 8.59 -5.04 4.97
N HIS A 85 8.85 -3.77 4.62
CA HIS A 85 8.99 -3.32 3.24
C HIS A 85 10.23 -2.48 3.08
N VAL A 86 10.89 -2.59 1.93
CA VAL A 86 12.00 -1.72 1.52
C VAL A 86 11.62 -1.04 0.21
N LEU A 87 11.51 0.28 0.25
CA LEU A 87 11.13 1.09 -0.89
C LEU A 87 12.32 1.94 -1.37
N GLN A 88 12.58 1.94 -2.67
CA GLN A 88 13.59 2.81 -3.30
C GLN A 88 12.95 4.11 -3.75
N TYR A 89 13.57 5.23 -3.40
CA TYR A 89 13.17 6.55 -3.86
C TYR A 89 14.10 7.10 -4.95
N ALA A 90 13.59 8.03 -5.75
CA ALA A 90 14.39 8.81 -6.68
C ALA A 90 14.94 10.06 -5.97
N VAL A 91 16.06 10.58 -6.47
CA VAL A 91 16.57 11.89 -6.06
C VAL A 91 15.49 12.94 -6.31
N GLY A 92 15.20 13.78 -5.31
CA GLY A 92 14.19 14.82 -5.42
C GLY A 92 12.74 14.35 -5.27
N SER A 93 12.50 13.12 -4.80
CA SER A 93 11.16 12.59 -4.51
C SER A 93 10.41 13.36 -3.41
N GLY A 94 11.13 14.11 -2.57
CA GLY A 94 10.54 14.84 -1.44
C GLY A 94 10.46 14.01 -0.15
N ILE A 95 10.90 12.75 -0.14
CA ILE A 95 10.86 11.88 1.05
C ILE A 95 11.58 12.51 2.25
N GLU A 96 12.69 13.21 2.03
CA GLU A 96 13.47 13.86 3.09
C GLU A 96 12.69 14.92 3.87
N SER A 97 11.65 15.49 3.26
CA SER A 97 10.80 16.54 3.85
C SER A 97 9.36 16.09 4.10
N ALA A 98 9.03 14.83 3.80
CA ALA A 98 7.67 14.31 3.94
C ALA A 98 7.22 14.19 5.39
N LEU A 99 8.15 13.90 6.29
CA LEU A 99 7.90 13.69 7.73
C LEU A 99 8.88 14.48 8.59
N PHE A 100 8.57 14.57 9.88
CA PHE A 100 9.54 14.99 10.86
C PHE A 100 10.46 13.81 11.21
N TRP A 101 11.62 13.76 10.56
CA TRP A 101 12.63 12.75 10.79
C TRP A 101 13.47 13.05 12.02
N GLN A 102 13.63 12.09 12.89
CA GLN A 102 14.58 12.13 13.97
C GLN A 102 15.99 11.83 13.43
N ALA A 103 17.01 12.46 14.04
CA ALA A 103 18.40 12.21 13.66
C ALA A 103 18.89 10.87 14.21
N PRO A 104 19.83 10.18 13.51
CA PRO A 104 20.50 9.01 14.06
C PRO A 104 21.35 9.36 15.29
N PRO A 105 21.72 8.37 16.14
CA PRO A 105 21.27 6.96 16.06
C PRO A 105 19.83 6.79 16.53
N VAL A 106 19.23 5.63 16.21
CA VAL A 106 17.93 5.23 16.76
C VAL A 106 18.07 4.96 18.26
N ASP A 107 17.05 5.29 19.04
CA ASP A 107 17.03 5.02 20.48
C ASP A 107 17.14 3.52 20.80
N ALA A 108 17.73 3.18 21.95
CA ALA A 108 18.04 1.79 22.29
C ALA A 108 16.80 0.89 22.37
N ASP A 109 15.72 1.40 22.96
CA ASP A 109 14.46 0.64 23.10
C ASP A 109 13.82 0.37 21.73
N GLU A 110 13.85 1.36 20.82
CA GLU A 110 13.35 1.24 19.46
C GLU A 110 14.25 0.31 18.62
N THR A 111 15.57 0.37 18.85
CA THR A 111 16.55 -0.52 18.21
C THR A 111 16.27 -1.99 18.56
N GLU A 112 15.99 -2.29 19.82
CA GLU A 112 15.67 -3.64 20.28
C GLU A 112 14.34 -4.12 19.68
N ALA A 113 13.31 -3.27 19.69
CA ALA A 113 12.00 -3.59 19.14
C ALA A 113 12.06 -3.89 17.62
N MET A 114 12.71 -3.02 16.84
CA MET A 114 12.89 -3.21 15.40
C MET A 114 13.76 -4.43 15.08
N GLY A 115 14.82 -4.66 15.86
CA GLY A 115 15.68 -5.85 15.73
C GLY A 115 14.89 -7.14 15.92
N SER A 116 14.09 -7.21 16.98
CA SER A 116 13.22 -8.35 17.27
C SER A 116 12.20 -8.62 16.16
N LEU A 117 11.59 -7.56 15.63
CA LEU A 117 10.63 -7.66 14.52
C LEU A 117 11.30 -8.17 13.24
N MET A 118 12.47 -7.64 12.89
CA MET A 118 13.24 -8.12 11.73
C MET A 118 13.72 -9.57 11.89
N ASP A 119 14.07 -10.00 13.11
CA ASP A 119 14.42 -11.38 13.40
C ASP A 119 13.22 -12.32 13.26
N HIS A 120 12.05 -11.91 13.78
CA HIS A 120 10.82 -12.70 13.67
C HIS A 120 10.36 -12.88 12.22
N LEU A 121 10.58 -11.88 11.38
CA LEU A 121 10.27 -11.92 9.95
C LEU A 121 11.37 -12.56 9.08
N ASP A 122 12.44 -13.10 9.68
CA ASP A 122 13.61 -13.66 8.97
C ASP A 122 14.18 -12.70 7.91
N VAL A 123 14.22 -11.38 8.21
CA VAL A 123 14.76 -10.38 7.28
C VAL A 123 16.25 -10.62 7.08
N PRO A 124 16.74 -10.83 5.83
CA PRO A 124 18.16 -11.01 5.55
C PRO A 124 19.00 -9.79 5.96
N ASP A 125 20.19 -10.00 6.54
CA ASP A 125 21.05 -8.92 7.03
C ASP A 125 21.32 -7.82 5.99
N ARG A 126 21.52 -8.20 4.73
CA ARG A 126 21.78 -7.26 3.62
C ARG A 126 20.60 -6.32 3.29
N LEU A 127 19.43 -6.62 3.83
CA LEU A 127 18.18 -5.86 3.61
C LEU A 127 17.70 -5.17 4.89
N ARG A 128 18.53 -5.22 5.96
CA ARG A 128 18.26 -4.49 7.20
C ARG A 128 18.87 -3.08 7.14
N PRO A 129 18.18 -2.07 7.70
CA PRO A 129 18.72 -0.71 7.78
C PRO A 129 19.91 -0.64 8.73
N ASP A 130 20.83 0.29 8.45
CA ASP A 130 21.85 0.69 9.41
C ASP A 130 21.25 1.71 10.39
N LEU A 131 20.90 1.26 11.59
CA LEU A 131 20.25 2.06 12.63
C LEU A 131 21.13 3.20 13.16
N GLU A 132 22.45 3.14 12.92
CA GLU A 132 23.40 4.18 13.32
C GLU A 132 23.42 5.37 12.33
N SER A 133 22.92 5.18 11.11
CA SER A 133 22.99 6.18 10.04
C SER A 133 21.63 6.63 9.49
N CYS A 134 20.60 5.81 9.64
CA CYS A 134 19.25 6.11 9.16
C CYS A 134 18.58 7.22 9.98
N ARG A 135 17.89 8.14 9.30
CA ARG A 135 16.88 8.98 9.94
C ARG A 135 15.66 8.13 10.24
N TRP A 136 14.96 8.41 11.31
CA TRP A 136 13.86 7.57 11.73
C TRP A 136 12.62 8.35 12.16
N HIS A 137 11.48 7.69 12.13
CA HIS A 137 10.19 8.19 12.58
C HIS A 137 9.38 7.02 13.12
N THR A 138 8.68 7.21 14.24
CA THR A 138 7.77 6.19 14.78
C THR A 138 6.37 6.76 14.95
N ALA A 139 5.38 5.88 14.82
CA ALA A 139 4.00 6.18 15.14
C ALA A 139 3.38 5.01 15.91
N THR A 140 2.44 5.33 16.80
CA THR A 140 1.63 4.37 17.54
C THR A 140 0.18 4.64 17.22
N ASP A 141 -0.60 3.60 16.96
CA ASP A 141 -2.03 3.73 16.70
C ASP A 141 -2.75 4.27 17.94
N PRO A 142 -3.44 5.40 17.85
CA PRO A 142 -4.16 5.96 18.99
C PRO A 142 -5.33 5.10 19.49
N SER A 143 -5.81 4.17 18.67
CA SER A 143 -6.89 3.23 19.03
C SER A 143 -6.38 1.96 19.69
N ASP A 144 -5.16 1.52 19.39
CA ASP A 144 -4.49 0.39 20.02
C ASP A 144 -2.99 0.64 20.15
N SER A 145 -2.54 0.96 21.35
CA SER A 145 -1.15 1.31 21.65
C SER A 145 -0.14 0.16 21.45
N ARG A 146 -0.60 -1.04 21.10
CA ARG A 146 0.27 -2.17 20.75
C ARG A 146 0.68 -2.13 19.27
N ASN A 147 -0.08 -1.41 18.44
CA ASN A 147 0.23 -1.25 17.03
C ASN A 147 1.29 -0.17 16.83
N HIS A 148 2.38 -0.53 16.18
CA HIS A 148 3.53 0.34 15.96
C HIS A 148 3.93 0.40 14.49
N LEU A 149 4.33 1.58 14.06
CA LEU A 149 5.01 1.83 12.79
C LEU A 149 6.40 2.39 13.07
N TYR A 150 7.38 1.82 12.38
CA TYR A 150 8.75 2.35 12.33
C TYR A 150 9.13 2.64 10.88
N LEU A 151 9.58 3.84 10.62
CA LEU A 151 10.09 4.27 9.34
C LEU A 151 11.56 4.65 9.49
N LEU A 152 12.42 4.07 8.66
CA LEU A 152 13.85 4.40 8.64
C LEU A 152 14.23 4.80 7.22
N PHE A 153 14.82 5.97 7.08
CA PHE A 153 15.24 6.49 5.79
C PHE A 153 16.75 6.62 5.75
N ASP A 154 17.37 5.92 4.81
CA ASP A 154 18.79 6.08 4.49
C ASP A 154 18.96 7.12 3.38
N PRO A 155 19.48 8.32 3.69
CA PRO A 155 19.67 9.36 2.70
C PRO A 155 20.80 9.05 1.70
N SER A 156 21.68 8.08 1.98
CA SER A 156 22.80 7.73 1.11
C SER A 156 22.38 6.80 -0.02
N THR A 157 21.46 5.87 0.26
CA THR A 157 20.90 4.91 -0.70
C THR A 157 19.55 5.34 -1.24
N LEU A 158 18.87 6.30 -0.58
CA LEU A 158 17.49 6.71 -0.82
C LEU A 158 16.50 5.56 -0.61
N GLU A 159 16.79 4.70 0.34
CA GLU A 159 15.92 3.59 0.74
C GLU A 159 15.10 3.97 1.97
N LEU A 160 13.82 3.61 1.93
CA LEU A 160 12.90 3.69 3.07
C LEU A 160 12.57 2.27 3.50
N TYR A 161 12.84 1.98 4.75
CA TYR A 161 12.48 0.76 5.42
C TYR A 161 11.23 1.02 6.26
N ILE A 162 10.22 0.19 6.09
CA ILE A 162 8.92 0.30 6.77
C ILE A 162 8.71 -0.98 7.57
N LEU A 163 8.52 -0.85 8.87
CA LEU A 163 8.21 -1.95 9.77
C LEU A 163 6.87 -1.65 10.43
N GLU A 164 5.95 -2.58 10.39
CA GLU A 164 4.63 -2.48 11.02
C GLU A 164 4.40 -3.70 11.92
N SER A 165 3.81 -3.45 13.08
CA SER A 165 3.38 -4.48 14.03
C SER A 165 1.93 -4.19 14.43
N PHE A 166 1.05 -5.18 14.27
CA PHE A 166 -0.38 -5.12 14.59
C PHE A 166 -0.75 -6.26 15.53
N PHE A 167 -1.61 -5.97 16.56
CA PHE A 167 -2.06 -6.93 17.58
C PHE A 167 -3.56 -6.91 17.80
#